data_a95eba2af4d8460ceb987cbd8e030b83
#
_entry.id   a95eba2af4d8460ceb987cbd8e030b83
#
_cell.length_a   1.000
_cell.length_b   1.000
_cell.length_c   1.000
_cell.angle_alpha   90.00
_cell.angle_beta   90.00
_cell.angle_gamma   90.00
#
_symmetry.space_group_name_H-M   'P 1'
#
loop_
_entity.id
_entity.type
_entity.pdbx_description
1 polymer ?
#
loop_
_entity_poly.entity_id
_entity_poly.type
_entity_poly.pdbx_seq_one_letter_code
_entity_poly.pdbx_strand_id
1 'polypeptide(L)'
;MPEISVRGLEMPESPIRKLAPLAVAAKKRGTKVYHLNIGQPDLPTPQVGLDALKTIDREILEYSPSQGYQSYREKLVSYYAKYNINVTADDIIITSGGSEAVLFAFLSCLNPGDEIIVPEPAYANYMAFAISAGAKIRTIATTIEEGFSLPKVEKFEELINERTRAIMICNPNNPTGYLYTRREMNQIRDLVKKYDLYLFSDEVYREYIYTGSPYISACHLEGIEQNVILIDSVSKRYSECGIRVGALITKNKEVRAAVMKFCQARLSPPLIGQIVAEASLDAPEEYYRDVYDEYVERRKCLIDGLNRIPGVYSPIPMGAFYTVAKLPVDDAEKFCRWCLSEFEYEGQTVMMAPAAGFYTTPGAGINQVRIAYVLKKEDLMKALVVLQKALEAYPGRVSE
;
A
#
# COMPACT_ATOMS: atom_id res chain seq x y z
N MET A 1 -2.07 -16.30 -35.26
CA MET A 1 -2.78 -16.13 -33.96
C MET A 1 -2.94 -14.65 -33.72
N PRO A 2 -4.03 -14.18 -33.13
CA PRO A 2 -4.16 -12.77 -32.77
C PRO A 2 -3.02 -12.34 -31.83
N GLU A 3 -2.53 -11.10 -31.99
CA GLU A 3 -1.50 -10.55 -31.14
C GLU A 3 -2.09 -10.02 -29.84
N ILE A 4 -1.31 -10.11 -28.73
CA ILE A 4 -1.67 -9.51 -27.45
C ILE A 4 -1.55 -7.98 -27.58
N SER A 5 -2.43 -7.23 -26.90
CA SER A 5 -2.36 -5.77 -26.92
C SER A 5 -1.04 -5.26 -26.32
N VAL A 6 -0.55 -4.12 -26.82
CA VAL A 6 0.65 -3.44 -26.29
C VAL A 6 0.53 -3.27 -24.75
N ARG A 7 -0.62 -2.83 -24.28
CA ARG A 7 -0.89 -2.69 -22.84
C ARG A 7 -0.72 -3.99 -22.06
N GLY A 8 -1.14 -5.14 -22.64
CA GLY A 8 -0.95 -6.46 -22.02
C GLY A 8 0.52 -6.87 -21.97
N LEU A 9 1.32 -6.47 -22.95
CA LEU A 9 2.77 -6.73 -22.98
C LEU A 9 3.55 -5.84 -22.00
N GLU A 10 3.11 -4.59 -21.83
CA GLU A 10 3.76 -3.61 -20.94
C GLU A 10 3.39 -3.82 -19.45
N MET A 11 2.37 -4.63 -19.15
CA MET A 11 1.93 -4.85 -17.77
C MET A 11 3.06 -5.52 -16.95
N PRO A 12 3.54 -4.89 -15.85
CA PRO A 12 4.66 -5.41 -15.07
C PRO A 12 4.26 -6.64 -14.24
N GLU A 13 5.21 -7.56 -14.09
CA GLU A 13 5.08 -8.63 -13.10
C GLU A 13 5.13 -8.05 -11.68
N SER A 14 4.33 -8.63 -10.78
CA SER A 14 4.31 -8.21 -9.38
C SER A 14 5.61 -8.57 -8.66
N PRO A 15 6.43 -7.63 -8.18
CA PRO A 15 7.65 -7.92 -7.42
C PRO A 15 7.37 -8.66 -6.11
N ILE A 16 6.14 -8.54 -5.62
CA ILE A 16 5.67 -9.18 -4.37
C ILE A 16 5.36 -10.66 -4.59
N ARG A 17 4.88 -11.05 -5.78
CA ARG A 17 4.32 -12.37 -6.07
C ARG A 17 5.12 -13.21 -7.05
N LYS A 18 6.00 -12.62 -7.85
CA LYS A 18 6.75 -13.34 -8.90
C LYS A 18 7.60 -14.51 -8.36
N LEU A 19 7.98 -14.48 -7.09
CA LEU A 19 8.72 -15.56 -6.44
C LEU A 19 7.83 -16.64 -5.78
N ALA A 20 6.50 -16.49 -5.83
CA ALA A 20 5.58 -17.45 -5.20
C ALA A 20 5.75 -18.90 -5.69
N PRO A 21 6.01 -19.19 -6.98
CA PRO A 21 6.26 -20.56 -7.43
C PRO A 21 7.47 -21.21 -6.74
N LEU A 22 8.54 -20.44 -6.47
CA LEU A 22 9.73 -20.93 -5.76
C LEU A 22 9.41 -21.25 -4.30
N ALA A 23 8.60 -20.42 -3.64
CA ALA A 23 8.16 -20.69 -2.27
C ALA A 23 7.29 -21.95 -2.19
N VAL A 24 6.41 -22.16 -3.17
CA VAL A 24 5.60 -23.41 -3.28
C VAL A 24 6.53 -24.62 -3.46
N ALA A 25 7.55 -24.51 -4.30
CA ALA A 25 8.53 -25.59 -4.50
C ALA A 25 9.35 -25.88 -3.22
N ALA A 26 9.77 -24.84 -2.48
CA ALA A 26 10.46 -24.99 -1.18
C ALA A 26 9.57 -25.74 -0.18
N LYS A 27 8.29 -25.34 -0.04
CA LYS A 27 7.34 -26.03 0.85
C LYS A 27 7.12 -27.50 0.46
N LYS A 28 7.10 -27.83 -0.84
CA LYS A 28 7.00 -29.22 -1.32
C LYS A 28 8.23 -30.05 -0.95
N ARG A 29 9.39 -29.43 -0.78
CA ARG A 29 10.62 -30.09 -0.27
C ARG A 29 10.61 -30.26 1.25
N GLY A 30 9.61 -29.74 1.95
CA GLY A 30 9.49 -29.78 3.41
C GLY A 30 10.07 -28.55 4.11
N THR A 31 10.57 -27.54 3.37
CA THR A 31 11.17 -26.33 3.94
C THR A 31 10.08 -25.37 4.42
N LYS A 32 10.13 -24.94 5.68
CA LYS A 32 9.28 -23.88 6.20
C LYS A 32 9.68 -22.53 5.61
N VAL A 33 8.73 -21.79 4.98
CA VAL A 33 8.98 -20.48 4.40
C VAL A 33 8.35 -19.38 5.27
N TYR A 34 9.15 -18.47 5.79
CA TYR A 34 8.68 -17.26 6.46
C TYR A 34 8.35 -16.20 5.41
N HIS A 35 7.05 -15.90 5.24
CA HIS A 35 6.55 -14.95 4.25
C HIS A 35 6.63 -13.51 4.76
N LEU A 36 7.74 -12.84 4.49
CA LEU A 36 7.97 -11.42 4.79
C LEU A 36 7.63 -10.50 3.59
N ASN A 37 7.20 -11.08 2.47
CA ASN A 37 6.94 -10.37 1.21
C ASN A 37 5.52 -9.82 1.08
N ILE A 38 4.54 -10.39 1.77
CA ILE A 38 3.11 -10.03 1.63
C ILE A 38 2.66 -9.22 2.83
N GLY A 39 2.12 -8.02 2.57
CA GLY A 39 1.51 -7.17 3.59
C GLY A 39 0.04 -7.48 3.81
N GLN A 40 -0.26 -8.71 4.16
CA GLN A 40 -1.58 -9.13 4.59
C GLN A 40 -1.56 -9.27 6.12
N PRO A 41 -2.33 -8.43 6.86
CA PRO A 41 -2.44 -8.58 8.30
C PRO A 41 -2.88 -10.00 8.69
N ASP A 42 -2.32 -10.52 9.78
CA ASP A 42 -2.64 -11.84 10.33
C ASP A 42 -3.37 -11.78 11.69
N LEU A 43 -3.61 -10.56 12.18
CA LEU A 43 -4.44 -10.34 13.37
C LEU A 43 -5.91 -10.62 13.05
N PRO A 44 -6.71 -11.03 14.04
CA PRO A 44 -8.12 -11.36 13.81
C PRO A 44 -8.90 -10.19 13.21
N THR A 45 -9.81 -10.49 12.30
CA THR A 45 -10.89 -9.57 11.89
C THR A 45 -11.78 -9.26 13.10
N PRO A 46 -12.32 -8.02 13.24
CA PRO A 46 -13.24 -7.68 14.33
C PRO A 46 -14.40 -8.69 14.46
N GLN A 47 -14.69 -9.14 15.66
CA GLN A 47 -15.72 -10.15 15.88
C GLN A 47 -17.09 -9.69 15.38
N VAL A 48 -17.41 -8.40 15.50
CA VAL A 48 -18.66 -7.81 14.99
C VAL A 48 -18.80 -7.98 13.47
N GLY A 49 -17.70 -7.87 12.72
CA GLY A 49 -17.66 -8.13 11.29
C GLY A 49 -17.89 -9.59 10.94
N LEU A 50 -17.25 -10.51 11.68
CA LEU A 50 -17.43 -11.95 11.52
C LEU A 50 -18.84 -12.42 11.89
N ASP A 51 -19.44 -11.81 12.90
CA ASP A 51 -20.80 -12.13 13.35
C ASP A 51 -21.83 -11.62 12.32
N ALA A 52 -21.57 -10.49 11.66
CA ALA A 52 -22.41 -10.00 10.58
C ALA A 52 -22.54 -11.02 9.42
N LEU A 53 -21.50 -11.81 9.12
CA LEU A 53 -21.58 -12.89 8.13
C LEU A 53 -22.57 -13.99 8.53
N LYS A 54 -22.70 -14.29 9.82
CA LYS A 54 -23.57 -15.35 10.34
C LYS A 54 -25.03 -14.92 10.38
N THR A 55 -25.30 -13.62 10.38
CA THR A 55 -26.64 -13.04 10.52
C THR A 55 -27.22 -12.52 9.21
N ILE A 56 -26.58 -12.85 8.07
CA ILE A 56 -27.15 -12.52 6.76
C ILE A 56 -28.42 -13.33 6.55
N ASP A 57 -29.57 -12.65 6.65
CA ASP A 57 -30.89 -13.21 6.39
C ASP A 57 -31.44 -12.58 5.09
N ARG A 58 -31.02 -13.11 3.95
CA ARG A 58 -31.44 -12.67 2.62
C ARG A 58 -31.69 -13.87 1.73
N GLU A 59 -32.87 -13.93 1.14
CA GLU A 59 -33.20 -14.96 0.13
C GLU A 59 -32.51 -14.71 -1.21
N ILE A 60 -32.26 -13.43 -1.54
CA ILE A 60 -31.64 -13.01 -2.80
C ILE A 60 -30.43 -12.12 -2.47
N LEU A 61 -29.30 -12.39 -3.13
CA LEU A 61 -28.09 -11.55 -3.07
C LEU A 61 -28.11 -10.59 -4.27
N GLU A 62 -28.92 -9.55 -4.16
CA GLU A 62 -29.13 -8.56 -5.20
C GLU A 62 -27.93 -7.61 -5.36
N TYR A 63 -27.89 -6.85 -6.45
CA TYR A 63 -26.95 -5.75 -6.60
C TYR A 63 -27.21 -4.68 -5.55
N SER A 64 -26.15 -4.23 -4.87
CA SER A 64 -26.20 -3.01 -4.06
C SER A 64 -26.20 -1.77 -4.96
N PRO A 65 -26.54 -0.58 -4.43
CA PRO A 65 -26.36 0.67 -5.18
C PRO A 65 -24.93 0.81 -5.71
N SER A 66 -24.78 1.33 -6.93
CA SER A 66 -23.46 1.47 -7.58
C SER A 66 -22.46 2.28 -6.77
N GLN A 67 -22.94 3.25 -5.98
CA GLN A 67 -22.16 4.07 -5.06
C GLN A 67 -21.82 3.33 -3.73
N GLY A 68 -22.46 2.20 -3.46
CA GLY A 68 -22.44 1.52 -2.16
C GLY A 68 -23.63 1.90 -1.26
N TYR A 69 -23.83 1.10 -0.22
CA TYR A 69 -24.93 1.31 0.71
C TYR A 69 -24.86 2.68 1.42
N GLN A 70 -26.01 3.34 1.51
CA GLN A 70 -26.12 4.65 2.17
C GLN A 70 -25.73 4.55 3.65
N SER A 71 -26.22 3.53 4.37
CA SER A 71 -25.90 3.28 5.77
C SER A 71 -24.40 3.16 6.01
N TYR A 72 -23.71 2.40 5.16
CA TYR A 72 -22.26 2.23 5.28
C TYR A 72 -21.51 3.54 5.03
N ARG A 73 -21.91 4.33 4.00
CA ARG A 73 -21.29 5.62 3.73
C ARG A 73 -21.51 6.63 4.86
N GLU A 74 -22.70 6.65 5.48
CA GLU A 74 -23.02 7.48 6.64
C GLU A 74 -22.17 7.09 7.87
N LYS A 75 -21.97 5.79 8.14
CA LYS A 75 -21.06 5.34 9.19
C LYS A 75 -19.61 5.74 8.89
N LEU A 76 -19.16 5.67 7.64
CA LEU A 76 -17.83 6.14 7.24
C LEU A 76 -17.63 7.64 7.49
N VAL A 77 -18.66 8.47 7.37
CA VAL A 77 -18.57 9.90 7.76
C VAL A 77 -18.17 10.03 9.23
N SER A 78 -18.81 9.27 10.12
CA SER A 78 -18.46 9.25 11.54
C SER A 78 -17.06 8.73 11.81
N TYR A 79 -16.62 7.72 11.05
CA TYR A 79 -15.26 7.22 11.12
C TYR A 79 -14.23 8.27 10.70
N TYR A 80 -14.43 8.95 9.56
CA TYR A 80 -13.51 9.99 9.09
C TYR A 80 -13.47 11.21 10.02
N ALA A 81 -14.59 11.54 10.66
CA ALA A 81 -14.66 12.64 11.64
C ALA A 81 -13.71 12.43 12.83
N LYS A 82 -13.43 11.16 13.25
CA LYS A 82 -12.43 10.84 14.28
C LYS A 82 -11.02 11.32 13.90
N TYR A 83 -10.73 11.45 12.61
CA TYR A 83 -9.46 11.93 12.06
C TYR A 83 -9.52 13.39 11.59
N ASN A 84 -10.59 14.13 11.95
CA ASN A 84 -10.84 15.51 11.46
C ASN A 84 -10.95 15.60 9.94
N ILE A 85 -11.33 14.54 9.27
CA ILE A 85 -11.61 14.50 7.83
C ILE A 85 -13.11 14.81 7.65
N ASN A 86 -13.41 16.05 7.25
CA ASN A 86 -14.78 16.53 7.10
C ASN A 86 -15.33 16.22 5.70
N VAL A 87 -16.12 15.16 5.60
CA VAL A 87 -16.78 14.70 4.37
C VAL A 87 -18.24 14.37 4.64
N THR A 88 -19.03 14.30 3.58
CA THR A 88 -20.42 13.83 3.61
C THR A 88 -20.52 12.44 2.99
N ALA A 89 -21.64 11.75 3.20
CA ALA A 89 -21.88 10.46 2.54
C ALA A 89 -21.85 10.55 1.02
N ASP A 90 -22.21 11.73 0.44
CA ASP A 90 -22.16 11.95 -1.00
C ASP A 90 -20.73 12.09 -1.54
N ASP A 91 -19.77 12.45 -0.70
CA ASP A 91 -18.36 12.54 -1.08
C ASP A 91 -17.68 11.16 -1.16
N ILE A 92 -18.36 10.10 -0.69
CA ILE A 92 -17.82 8.75 -0.54
C ILE A 92 -18.43 7.81 -1.59
N ILE A 93 -17.56 7.11 -2.33
CA ILE A 93 -17.94 6.07 -3.29
C ILE A 93 -17.25 4.77 -2.85
N ILE A 94 -18.04 3.73 -2.59
CA ILE A 94 -17.53 2.41 -2.21
C ILE A 94 -17.02 1.68 -3.44
N THR A 95 -15.85 1.03 -3.29
CA THR A 95 -15.14 0.33 -4.35
C THR A 95 -14.79 -1.10 -3.95
N SER A 96 -14.43 -1.92 -4.95
CA SER A 96 -13.93 -3.29 -4.73
C SER A 96 -12.47 -3.29 -4.23
N GLY A 97 -12.27 -2.69 -3.04
CA GLY A 97 -10.97 -2.45 -2.42
C GLY A 97 -10.30 -1.18 -2.97
N GLY A 98 -9.19 -0.77 -2.33
CA GLY A 98 -8.42 0.41 -2.74
C GLY A 98 -7.89 0.33 -4.18
N SER A 99 -7.67 -0.87 -4.71
CA SER A 99 -7.21 -1.07 -6.09
C SER A 99 -8.19 -0.52 -7.13
N GLU A 100 -9.51 -0.76 -6.96
CA GLU A 100 -10.52 -0.19 -7.84
C GLU A 100 -10.64 1.32 -7.63
N ALA A 101 -10.49 1.80 -6.40
CA ALA A 101 -10.49 3.24 -6.12
C ALA A 101 -9.37 3.97 -6.87
N VAL A 102 -8.13 3.44 -6.86
CA VAL A 102 -7.01 3.99 -7.64
C VAL A 102 -7.31 3.94 -9.14
N LEU A 103 -7.78 2.81 -9.65
CA LEU A 103 -8.08 2.65 -11.07
C LEU A 103 -9.16 3.64 -11.52
N PHE A 104 -10.25 3.78 -10.77
CA PHE A 104 -11.33 4.70 -11.11
C PHE A 104 -10.91 6.17 -10.99
N ALA A 105 -10.06 6.51 -9.99
CA ALA A 105 -9.45 7.83 -9.90
C ALA A 105 -8.63 8.16 -11.15
N PHE A 106 -7.77 7.25 -11.60
CA PHE A 106 -6.94 7.45 -12.78
C PHE A 106 -7.77 7.55 -14.05
N LEU A 107 -8.72 6.63 -14.25
CA LEU A 107 -9.60 6.64 -15.43
C LEU A 107 -10.49 7.89 -15.51
N SER A 108 -10.85 8.47 -14.37
CA SER A 108 -11.74 9.65 -14.31
C SER A 108 -11.00 10.98 -14.45
N CYS A 109 -9.72 11.03 -14.05
CA CYS A 109 -8.95 12.27 -13.95
C CYS A 109 -7.84 12.41 -14.99
N LEU A 110 -7.51 11.33 -15.71
CA LEU A 110 -6.36 11.31 -16.61
C LEU A 110 -6.76 10.88 -18.01
N ASN A 111 -6.15 11.50 -19.00
CA ASN A 111 -6.22 11.10 -20.41
C ASN A 111 -5.02 10.23 -20.79
N PRO A 112 -5.12 9.46 -21.89
CA PRO A 112 -3.94 8.77 -22.44
C PRO A 112 -2.80 9.73 -22.71
N GLY A 113 -1.61 9.42 -22.19
CA GLY A 113 -0.42 10.24 -22.28
C GLY A 113 -0.22 11.27 -21.17
N ASP A 114 -1.19 11.46 -20.29
CA ASP A 114 -1.02 12.28 -19.08
C ASP A 114 0.01 11.65 -18.13
N GLU A 115 0.63 12.48 -17.30
CA GLU A 115 1.70 12.09 -16.39
C GLU A 115 1.31 12.29 -14.92
N ILE A 116 1.73 11.35 -14.09
CA ILE A 116 1.56 11.36 -12.64
C ILE A 116 2.94 11.39 -11.99
N ILE A 117 3.22 12.35 -11.10
CA ILE A 117 4.44 12.36 -10.29
C ILE A 117 4.23 11.49 -9.06
N VAL A 118 5.14 10.55 -8.83
CA VAL A 118 5.07 9.60 -7.70
C VAL A 118 6.43 9.52 -7.01
N PRO A 119 6.52 9.77 -5.69
CA PRO A 119 7.76 9.49 -4.95
C PRO A 119 8.09 8.00 -4.99
N GLU A 120 9.33 7.66 -5.35
CA GLU A 120 9.78 6.26 -5.35
C GLU A 120 10.79 5.97 -4.21
N PRO A 121 10.80 4.76 -3.64
CA PRO A 121 10.04 3.57 -4.05
C PRO A 121 8.55 3.71 -3.76
N ALA A 122 7.72 3.24 -4.69
CA ALA A 122 6.27 3.35 -4.62
C ALA A 122 5.59 1.98 -4.66
N TYR A 123 4.34 1.89 -4.23
CA TYR A 123 3.57 0.66 -4.37
C TYR A 123 3.48 0.23 -5.83
N ALA A 124 4.04 -0.94 -6.13
CA ALA A 124 4.29 -1.41 -7.50
C ALA A 124 3.04 -1.43 -8.40
N ASN A 125 1.85 -1.61 -7.82
CA ASN A 125 0.62 -1.66 -8.61
C ASN A 125 0.18 -0.29 -9.17
N TYR A 126 0.72 0.83 -8.68
CA TYR A 126 0.41 2.13 -9.28
C TYR A 126 0.84 2.18 -10.74
N MET A 127 1.99 1.57 -11.09
CA MET A 127 2.42 1.43 -12.48
C MET A 127 1.39 0.67 -13.32
N ALA A 128 0.88 -0.46 -12.81
CA ALA A 128 -0.12 -1.26 -13.50
C ALA A 128 -1.42 -0.46 -13.73
N PHE A 129 -1.88 0.32 -12.75
CA PHE A 129 -3.07 1.16 -12.88
C PHE A 129 -2.85 2.32 -13.85
N ALA A 130 -1.65 2.95 -13.85
CA ALA A 130 -1.31 3.99 -14.81
C ALA A 130 -1.31 3.45 -16.25
N ILE A 131 -0.68 2.29 -16.51
CA ILE A 131 -0.72 1.61 -17.81
C ILE A 131 -2.16 1.30 -18.21
N SER A 132 -2.99 0.82 -17.29
CA SER A 132 -4.41 0.53 -17.54
C SER A 132 -5.20 1.78 -17.96
N ALA A 133 -4.90 2.93 -17.37
CA ALA A 133 -5.50 4.21 -17.73
C ALA A 133 -4.85 4.90 -18.96
N GLY A 134 -3.75 4.35 -19.48
CA GLY A 134 -2.97 4.96 -20.56
C GLY A 134 -2.10 6.14 -20.09
N ALA A 135 -1.98 6.37 -18.81
CA ALA A 135 -1.14 7.40 -18.19
C ALA A 135 0.29 6.89 -17.95
N LYS A 136 1.21 7.82 -17.68
CA LYS A 136 2.61 7.54 -17.39
C LYS A 136 2.98 7.97 -15.98
N ILE A 137 3.77 7.15 -15.29
CA ILE A 137 4.38 7.54 -14.02
C ILE A 137 5.74 8.21 -14.30
N ARG A 138 5.91 9.38 -13.67
CA ARG A 138 7.18 10.10 -13.53
C ARG A 138 7.58 10.00 -12.08
N THR A 139 8.67 9.32 -11.79
CA THR A 139 9.10 9.16 -10.40
C THR A 139 10.02 10.26 -9.94
N ILE A 140 9.90 10.59 -8.64
CA ILE A 140 10.84 11.43 -7.94
C ILE A 140 11.56 10.59 -6.91
N ALA A 141 12.89 10.53 -7.02
CA ALA A 141 13.70 9.64 -6.19
C ALA A 141 13.73 10.10 -4.73
N THR A 142 13.53 9.14 -3.83
CA THR A 142 13.89 9.26 -2.41
C THR A 142 14.93 8.17 -2.10
N THR A 143 15.73 8.39 -1.04
CA THR A 143 16.84 7.48 -0.72
C THR A 143 16.70 6.87 0.66
N ILE A 144 17.21 5.65 0.81
CA ILE A 144 17.21 4.95 2.11
C ILE A 144 18.11 5.67 3.13
N GLU A 145 19.18 6.30 2.65
CA GLU A 145 20.13 7.06 3.45
C GLU A 145 19.48 8.31 4.07
N GLU A 146 18.51 8.91 3.38
CA GLU A 146 17.70 10.05 3.87
C GLU A 146 16.40 9.61 4.54
N GLY A 147 16.25 8.29 4.82
CA GLY A 147 15.05 7.71 5.41
C GLY A 147 13.80 7.85 4.56
N PHE A 148 13.95 8.03 3.25
CA PHE A 148 12.88 8.21 2.26
C PHE A 148 12.07 9.52 2.40
N SER A 149 12.67 10.57 2.99
CA SER A 149 12.08 11.90 3.01
C SER A 149 11.92 12.48 1.61
N LEU A 150 10.92 13.35 1.42
CA LEU A 150 10.73 14.00 0.13
C LEU A 150 11.90 14.95 -0.18
N PRO A 151 12.35 14.98 -1.43
CA PRO A 151 13.33 15.96 -1.87
C PRO A 151 12.71 17.37 -1.88
N LYS A 152 13.58 18.36 -2.09
CA LYS A 152 13.15 19.76 -2.17
C LYS A 152 12.14 19.97 -3.30
N VAL A 153 11.28 20.99 -3.16
CA VAL A 153 10.19 21.31 -4.10
C VAL A 153 10.67 21.53 -5.51
N GLU A 154 11.88 22.07 -5.70
CA GLU A 154 12.49 22.32 -7.01
C GLU A 154 12.62 21.02 -7.84
N LYS A 155 12.84 19.87 -7.15
CA LYS A 155 12.93 18.57 -7.84
C LYS A 155 11.58 18.11 -8.40
N PHE A 156 10.49 18.46 -7.75
CA PHE A 156 9.14 18.25 -8.30
C PHE A 156 8.90 19.16 -9.50
N GLU A 157 9.31 20.44 -9.40
CA GLU A 157 9.11 21.42 -10.45
C GLU A 157 9.91 21.07 -11.73
N GLU A 158 11.10 20.46 -11.60
CA GLU A 158 11.88 19.93 -12.72
C GLU A 158 11.14 18.82 -13.52
N LEU A 159 10.22 18.10 -12.87
CA LEU A 159 9.43 17.03 -13.49
C LEU A 159 8.11 17.53 -14.08
N ILE A 160 7.58 18.66 -13.58
CA ILE A 160 6.28 19.17 -14.01
C ILE A 160 6.38 19.76 -15.43
N ASN A 161 5.47 19.32 -16.28
CA ASN A 161 5.33 19.77 -17.65
C ASN A 161 3.84 19.83 -18.05
N GLU A 162 3.55 20.19 -19.29
CA GLU A 162 2.19 20.34 -19.81
C GLU A 162 1.33 19.08 -19.78
N ARG A 163 1.93 17.88 -19.63
CA ARG A 163 1.23 16.59 -19.49
C ARG A 163 1.03 16.19 -18.05
N THR A 164 1.70 16.84 -17.12
CA THR A 164 1.54 16.52 -15.69
C THR A 164 0.14 16.90 -15.24
N ARG A 165 -0.59 15.93 -14.67
CA ARG A 165 -1.97 16.13 -14.19
C ARG A 165 -2.14 15.83 -12.71
N ALA A 166 -1.22 15.05 -12.12
CA ALA A 166 -1.39 14.64 -10.74
C ALA A 166 -0.07 14.39 -10.02
N ILE A 167 -0.13 14.50 -8.70
CA ILE A 167 0.82 13.92 -7.77
C ILE A 167 0.11 12.79 -7.03
N MET A 168 0.76 11.63 -6.86
CA MET A 168 0.26 10.52 -6.06
C MET A 168 1.19 10.23 -4.90
N ILE A 169 0.61 10.13 -3.71
CA ILE A 169 1.32 9.74 -2.49
C ILE A 169 0.61 8.56 -1.81
N CYS A 170 1.38 7.81 -1.01
CA CYS A 170 0.85 6.83 -0.06
C CYS A 170 1.28 7.28 1.35
N ASN A 171 0.35 7.57 2.24
CA ASN A 171 0.64 8.13 3.55
C ASN A 171 -0.19 7.49 4.67
N PRO A 172 0.43 6.70 5.57
CA PRO A 172 1.84 6.22 5.59
C PRO A 172 2.22 5.38 4.37
N ASN A 173 3.50 5.38 4.02
CA ASN A 173 3.99 4.84 2.75
C ASN A 173 4.16 3.31 2.74
N ASN A 174 3.74 2.69 1.66
CA ASN A 174 4.16 1.39 1.22
C ASN A 174 5.04 1.58 -0.06
N PRO A 175 6.35 1.22 -0.04
CA PRO A 175 6.97 0.17 0.79
C PRO A 175 7.79 0.65 2.01
N THR A 176 7.99 1.93 2.21
CA THR A 176 9.06 2.44 3.09
C THR A 176 8.67 2.57 4.57
N GLY A 177 7.37 2.64 4.88
CA GLY A 177 6.89 3.02 6.20
C GLY A 177 7.09 4.50 6.54
N TYR A 178 7.46 5.33 5.56
CA TYR A 178 7.60 6.77 5.75
C TYR A 178 6.26 7.42 6.05
N LEU A 179 6.27 8.41 6.93
CA LEU A 179 5.11 9.26 7.25
C LEU A 179 5.46 10.70 6.88
N TYR A 180 4.69 11.28 5.95
CA TYR A 180 4.96 12.65 5.52
C TYR A 180 4.73 13.65 6.64
N THR A 181 5.69 14.55 6.79
CA THR A 181 5.64 15.65 7.75
C THR A 181 4.65 16.73 7.31
N ARG A 182 4.21 17.57 8.25
CA ARG A 182 3.37 18.75 7.93
C ARG A 182 4.02 19.65 6.88
N ARG A 183 5.34 19.82 6.94
CA ARG A 183 6.09 20.61 5.97
C ARG A 183 5.99 20.02 4.57
N GLU A 184 6.21 18.71 4.42
CA GLU A 184 6.14 18.01 3.13
C GLU A 184 4.73 18.02 2.56
N MET A 185 3.71 17.78 3.41
CA MET A 185 2.32 17.86 2.97
C MET A 185 1.95 19.27 2.49
N ASN A 186 2.45 20.31 3.14
CA ASN A 186 2.27 21.70 2.69
C ASN A 186 3.02 21.98 1.38
N GLN A 187 4.21 21.43 1.17
CA GLN A 187 4.94 21.55 -0.10
C GLN A 187 4.13 20.90 -1.24
N ILE A 188 3.57 19.71 -1.02
CA ILE A 188 2.70 19.05 -2.00
C ILE A 188 1.46 19.89 -2.29
N ARG A 189 0.79 20.43 -1.25
CA ARG A 189 -0.35 21.35 -1.42
C ARG A 189 0.00 22.54 -2.31
N ASP A 190 1.13 23.17 -2.05
CA ASP A 190 1.53 24.38 -2.77
C ASP A 190 1.84 24.08 -4.26
N LEU A 191 2.44 22.93 -4.54
CA LEU A 191 2.61 22.43 -5.92
C LEU A 191 1.27 22.15 -6.60
N VAL A 192 0.38 21.42 -5.93
CA VAL A 192 -0.96 21.10 -6.43
C VAL A 192 -1.73 22.39 -6.78
N LYS A 193 -1.70 23.37 -5.87
CA LYS A 193 -2.35 24.66 -6.06
C LYS A 193 -1.71 25.49 -7.19
N LYS A 194 -0.39 25.52 -7.27
CA LYS A 194 0.37 26.30 -8.25
C LYS A 194 0.14 25.83 -9.68
N TYR A 195 0.10 24.51 -9.86
CA TYR A 195 0.04 23.87 -11.17
C TYR A 195 -1.33 23.27 -11.51
N ASP A 196 -2.34 23.48 -10.67
CA ASP A 196 -3.70 22.94 -10.80
C ASP A 196 -3.72 21.43 -11.05
N LEU A 197 -3.02 20.67 -10.19
CA LEU A 197 -2.90 19.22 -10.28
C LEU A 197 -3.92 18.51 -9.40
N TYR A 198 -4.25 17.26 -9.72
CA TYR A 198 -4.90 16.37 -8.77
C TYR A 198 -3.90 15.87 -7.73
N LEU A 199 -4.36 15.64 -6.50
CA LEU A 199 -3.62 14.93 -5.47
C LEU A 199 -4.33 13.61 -5.15
N PHE A 200 -3.79 12.50 -5.64
CA PHE A 200 -4.21 11.17 -5.23
C PHE A 200 -3.48 10.79 -3.95
N SER A 201 -4.22 10.54 -2.88
CA SER A 201 -3.67 10.17 -1.57
C SER A 201 -4.17 8.81 -1.13
N ASP A 202 -3.30 7.81 -1.18
CA ASP A 202 -3.57 6.46 -0.67
C ASP A 202 -3.30 6.44 0.84
N GLU A 203 -4.37 6.33 1.63
CA GLU A 203 -4.32 6.46 3.08
C GLU A 203 -4.76 5.18 3.81
N VAL A 204 -4.60 4.04 3.16
CA VAL A 204 -5.05 2.72 3.69
C VAL A 204 -4.32 2.27 4.95
N TYR A 205 -3.24 2.95 5.34
CA TYR A 205 -2.44 2.63 6.55
C TYR A 205 -2.63 3.67 7.65
N ARG A 206 -3.65 4.51 7.61
CA ARG A 206 -3.92 5.64 8.54
C ARG A 206 -3.89 5.24 10.01
N GLU A 207 -4.31 4.03 10.36
CA GLU A 207 -4.33 3.52 11.72
C GLU A 207 -2.94 3.14 12.26
N TYR A 208 -1.96 2.98 11.39
CA TYR A 208 -0.62 2.50 11.75
C TYR A 208 0.38 3.67 11.75
N ILE A 209 0.36 4.49 12.79
CA ILE A 209 1.26 5.65 12.98
C ILE A 209 1.92 5.54 14.33
N TYR A 210 3.25 5.47 14.35
CA TYR A 210 4.04 5.13 15.54
C TYR A 210 4.80 6.31 16.14
N THR A 211 4.56 7.53 15.66
CA THR A 211 5.34 8.73 16.07
C THR A 211 4.74 9.47 17.24
N GLY A 212 3.50 9.16 17.65
CA GLY A 212 2.73 9.97 18.59
C GLY A 212 2.28 11.33 18.03
N SER A 213 2.61 11.65 16.79
CA SER A 213 2.17 12.88 16.12
C SER A 213 0.78 12.71 15.51
N PRO A 214 -0.03 13.78 15.44
CA PRO A 214 -1.30 13.73 14.75
C PRO A 214 -1.14 13.36 13.29
N TYR A 215 -2.04 12.51 12.79
CA TYR A 215 -2.09 12.14 11.38
C TYR A 215 -2.47 13.35 10.49
N ILE A 216 -1.83 13.44 9.34
CA ILE A 216 -2.11 14.47 8.34
C ILE A 216 -2.65 13.80 7.07
N SER A 217 -3.97 13.90 6.88
CA SER A 217 -4.61 13.52 5.64
C SER A 217 -4.44 14.59 4.56
N ALA A 218 -4.47 14.20 3.29
CA ALA A 218 -4.57 15.17 2.18
C ALA A 218 -5.83 16.04 2.30
N CYS A 219 -6.89 15.52 2.93
CA CYS A 219 -8.12 16.29 3.19
C CYS A 219 -7.96 17.43 4.21
N HIS A 220 -6.83 17.50 4.93
CA HIS A 220 -6.52 18.62 5.83
C HIS A 220 -5.79 19.78 5.12
N LEU A 221 -5.53 19.66 3.82
CA LEU A 221 -4.79 20.66 3.04
C LEU A 221 -5.75 21.70 2.49
N GLU A 222 -5.74 22.89 3.07
CA GLU A 222 -6.63 23.97 2.73
C GLU A 222 -6.32 24.56 1.35
N GLY A 223 -7.40 24.89 0.61
CA GLY A 223 -7.34 25.56 -0.68
C GLY A 223 -7.07 24.66 -1.88
N ILE A 224 -7.12 23.33 -1.67
CA ILE A 224 -7.04 22.30 -2.73
C ILE A 224 -8.09 21.19 -2.56
N GLU A 225 -9.18 21.47 -1.84
CA GLU A 225 -10.21 20.48 -1.49
C GLU A 225 -10.85 19.84 -2.73
N GLN A 226 -10.90 20.57 -3.85
CA GLN A 226 -11.44 20.08 -5.12
C GLN A 226 -10.41 19.24 -5.93
N ASN A 227 -9.14 19.31 -5.55
CA ASN A 227 -8.07 18.59 -6.22
C ASN A 227 -7.79 17.22 -5.55
N VAL A 228 -8.23 17.04 -4.29
CA VAL A 228 -7.91 15.84 -3.49
C VAL A 228 -8.84 14.70 -3.86
N ILE A 229 -8.24 13.54 -4.15
CA ILE A 229 -8.90 12.23 -4.24
C ILE A 229 -8.23 11.31 -3.22
N LEU A 230 -8.94 11.02 -2.13
CA LEU A 230 -8.47 10.12 -1.09
C LEU A 230 -8.90 8.69 -1.40
N ILE A 231 -7.97 7.76 -1.24
CA ILE A 231 -8.17 6.32 -1.41
C ILE A 231 -8.07 5.65 -0.05
N ASP A 232 -9.06 4.83 0.28
CA ASP A 232 -9.13 4.09 1.53
C ASP A 232 -9.53 2.63 1.32
N SER A 233 -9.30 1.78 2.32
CA SER A 233 -9.69 0.37 2.29
C SER A 233 -9.76 -0.21 3.70
N VAL A 234 -10.72 -1.09 3.93
CA VAL A 234 -10.82 -1.89 5.17
C VAL A 234 -9.77 -3.01 5.23
N SER A 235 -9.13 -3.32 4.10
CA SER A 235 -8.19 -4.45 3.96
C SER A 235 -7.10 -4.47 5.04
N LYS A 236 -6.61 -3.30 5.43
CA LYS A 236 -5.51 -3.17 6.39
C LYS A 236 -6.02 -2.92 7.80
N ARG A 237 -6.97 -2.01 7.92
CA ARG A 237 -7.60 -1.58 9.18
C ARG A 237 -8.19 -2.72 9.99
N TYR A 238 -8.85 -3.68 9.32
CA TYR A 238 -9.62 -4.74 9.98
C TYR A 238 -9.15 -6.15 9.62
N SER A 239 -7.99 -6.31 9.00
CA SER A 239 -7.53 -7.60 8.45
C SER A 239 -8.55 -8.23 7.48
N GLU A 240 -9.25 -7.40 6.72
CA GLU A 240 -10.36 -7.76 5.83
C GLU A 240 -9.96 -7.73 4.36
N CYS A 241 -8.73 -8.16 4.03
CA CYS A 241 -8.25 -8.13 2.63
C CYS A 241 -9.16 -8.92 1.66
N GLY A 242 -9.79 -9.98 2.15
CA GLY A 242 -10.61 -10.91 1.35
C GLY A 242 -11.99 -10.41 0.98
N ILE A 243 -12.60 -9.49 1.75
CA ILE A 243 -13.95 -9.00 1.46
C ILE A 243 -14.01 -7.97 0.33
N ARG A 244 -12.85 -7.44 -0.10
CA ARG A 244 -12.73 -6.51 -1.24
C ARG A 244 -13.56 -5.26 -1.12
N VAL A 245 -13.40 -4.51 -0.03
CA VAL A 245 -14.07 -3.22 0.19
C VAL A 245 -13.06 -2.10 0.41
N GLY A 246 -13.26 -1.02 -0.30
CA GLY A 246 -12.51 0.22 -0.21
C GLY A 246 -13.42 1.41 -0.51
N ALA A 247 -12.83 2.59 -0.57
CA ALA A 247 -13.54 3.82 -0.88
C ALA A 247 -12.67 4.80 -1.66
N LEU A 248 -13.32 5.55 -2.55
CA LEU A 248 -12.81 6.77 -3.17
C LEU A 248 -13.58 7.93 -2.59
N ILE A 249 -12.87 8.92 -2.06
CA ILE A 249 -13.46 10.07 -1.39
C ILE A 249 -12.96 11.36 -2.04
N THR A 250 -13.88 12.22 -2.47
CA THR A 250 -13.52 13.53 -3.01
C THR A 250 -14.68 14.51 -2.90
N LYS A 251 -14.38 15.78 -2.65
CA LYS A 251 -15.34 16.88 -2.68
C LYS A 251 -15.63 17.39 -4.09
N ASN A 252 -14.84 16.98 -5.07
CA ASN A 252 -15.01 17.36 -6.47
C ASN A 252 -16.21 16.66 -7.10
N LYS A 253 -17.28 17.43 -7.35
CA LYS A 253 -18.56 16.91 -7.89
C LYS A 253 -18.41 16.35 -9.31
N GLU A 254 -17.54 16.94 -10.12
CA GLU A 254 -17.33 16.49 -11.51
C GLU A 254 -16.58 15.16 -11.52
N VAL A 255 -15.55 15.02 -10.69
CA VAL A 255 -14.85 13.74 -10.51
C VAL A 255 -15.80 12.66 -10.00
N ARG A 256 -16.63 12.95 -8.99
CA ARG A 256 -17.64 12.00 -8.51
C ARG A 256 -18.61 11.57 -9.61
N ALA A 257 -19.09 12.51 -10.39
CA ALA A 257 -20.00 12.20 -11.51
C ALA A 257 -19.32 11.33 -12.58
N ALA A 258 -18.04 11.55 -12.86
CA ALA A 258 -17.26 10.70 -13.76
C ALA A 258 -17.05 9.29 -13.18
N VAL A 259 -16.59 9.18 -11.92
CA VAL A 259 -16.41 7.92 -11.22
C VAL A 259 -17.70 7.11 -11.16
N MET A 260 -18.85 7.76 -10.94
CA MET A 260 -20.16 7.08 -10.91
C MET A 260 -20.50 6.37 -12.23
N LYS A 261 -20.05 6.85 -13.37
CA LYS A 261 -20.25 6.15 -14.65
C LYS A 261 -19.48 4.83 -14.69
N PHE A 262 -18.24 4.79 -14.17
CA PHE A 262 -17.47 3.56 -14.01
C PHE A 262 -18.11 2.63 -12.99
N CYS A 263 -18.62 3.15 -11.87
CA CYS A 263 -19.36 2.38 -10.88
C CYS A 263 -20.62 1.72 -11.48
N GLN A 264 -21.38 2.44 -12.31
CA GLN A 264 -22.55 1.90 -13.00
C GLN A 264 -22.16 0.84 -14.02
N ALA A 265 -21.07 1.01 -14.76
CA ALA A 265 -20.53 0.01 -15.67
C ALA A 265 -20.07 -1.27 -14.96
N ARG A 266 -19.48 -1.15 -13.77
CA ARG A 266 -19.10 -2.25 -12.91
C ARG A 266 -20.30 -2.88 -12.18
N LEU A 267 -21.46 -2.23 -12.13
CA LEU A 267 -22.71 -2.52 -11.43
C LEU A 267 -22.70 -2.12 -9.96
N SER A 268 -22.11 -2.91 -9.07
CA SER A 268 -22.11 -2.61 -7.63
C SER A 268 -20.83 -3.09 -6.94
N PRO A 269 -20.44 -2.52 -5.80
CA PRO A 269 -19.42 -3.11 -4.94
C PRO A 269 -19.96 -4.39 -4.27
N PRO A 270 -19.09 -5.26 -3.72
CA PRO A 270 -19.49 -6.53 -3.12
C PRO A 270 -20.51 -6.33 -1.99
N LEU A 271 -21.71 -6.90 -2.14
CA LEU A 271 -22.80 -6.80 -1.15
C LEU A 271 -22.37 -7.32 0.21
N ILE A 272 -21.93 -8.57 0.28
CA ILE A 272 -21.51 -9.22 1.53
C ILE A 272 -20.32 -8.48 2.15
N GLY A 273 -19.37 -8.04 1.32
CA GLY A 273 -18.22 -7.26 1.79
C GLY A 273 -18.64 -5.98 2.48
N GLN A 274 -19.64 -5.26 1.94
CA GLN A 274 -20.13 -4.03 2.56
C GLN A 274 -20.81 -4.28 3.91
N ILE A 275 -21.59 -5.37 4.04
CA ILE A 275 -22.23 -5.75 5.31
C ILE A 275 -21.17 -5.97 6.40
N VAL A 276 -20.10 -6.71 6.08
CA VAL A 276 -19.00 -6.97 7.02
C VAL A 276 -18.26 -5.67 7.35
N ALA A 277 -17.89 -4.89 6.33
CA ALA A 277 -17.15 -3.65 6.52
C ALA A 277 -17.94 -2.60 7.33
N GLU A 278 -19.27 -2.53 7.13
CA GLU A 278 -20.14 -1.65 7.91
C GLU A 278 -20.21 -2.08 9.39
N ALA A 279 -20.35 -3.38 9.65
CA ALA A 279 -20.35 -3.91 10.99
C ALA A 279 -19.00 -3.70 11.70
N SER A 280 -17.89 -3.84 10.98
CA SER A 280 -16.53 -3.67 11.52
C SER A 280 -16.24 -2.23 11.97
N LEU A 281 -16.99 -1.23 11.50
CA LEU A 281 -16.91 0.15 12.02
C LEU A 281 -17.35 0.26 13.49
N ASP A 282 -18.14 -0.70 13.98
CA ASP A 282 -18.57 -0.80 15.39
C ASP A 282 -17.57 -1.60 16.25
N ALA A 283 -16.37 -1.89 15.74
CA ALA A 283 -15.33 -2.55 16.52
C ALA A 283 -15.00 -1.72 17.78
N PRO A 284 -14.84 -2.38 18.95
CA PRO A 284 -14.56 -1.68 20.19
C PRO A 284 -13.18 -1.02 20.15
N GLU A 285 -12.98 0.06 20.88
CA GLU A 285 -11.70 0.80 20.96
C GLU A 285 -10.52 -0.12 21.40
N GLU A 286 -10.82 -1.16 22.19
CA GLU A 286 -9.85 -2.17 22.59
C GLU A 286 -9.25 -2.91 21.39
N TYR A 287 -10.06 -3.24 20.38
CA TYR A 287 -9.56 -3.86 19.16
C TYR A 287 -8.46 -3.03 18.49
N TYR A 288 -8.70 -1.73 18.35
CA TYR A 288 -7.72 -0.83 17.70
C TYR A 288 -6.44 -0.69 18.52
N ARG A 289 -6.58 -0.61 19.85
CA ARG A 289 -5.44 -0.54 20.76
C ARG A 289 -4.59 -1.81 20.68
N ASP A 290 -5.22 -2.98 20.77
CA ASP A 290 -4.52 -4.26 20.78
C ASP A 290 -3.79 -4.51 19.42
N VAL A 291 -4.44 -4.17 18.29
CA VAL A 291 -3.81 -4.22 16.97
C VAL A 291 -2.61 -3.26 16.89
N TYR A 292 -2.76 -2.04 17.37
CA TYR A 292 -1.70 -1.04 17.37
C TYR A 292 -0.51 -1.50 18.22
N ASP A 293 -0.74 -1.94 19.45
CA ASP A 293 0.30 -2.38 20.39
C ASP A 293 1.09 -3.57 19.83
N GLU A 294 0.39 -4.54 19.22
CA GLU A 294 1.04 -5.68 18.56
C GLU A 294 1.95 -5.23 17.41
N TYR A 295 1.51 -4.31 16.55
CA TYR A 295 2.36 -3.81 15.47
C TYR A 295 3.52 -2.94 15.95
N VAL A 296 3.39 -2.22 17.04
CA VAL A 296 4.52 -1.52 17.69
C VAL A 296 5.60 -2.53 18.10
N GLU A 297 5.20 -3.64 18.74
CA GLU A 297 6.13 -4.70 19.18
C GLU A 297 6.77 -5.43 17.99
N ARG A 298 6.01 -5.77 16.96
CA ARG A 298 6.53 -6.40 15.73
C ARG A 298 7.52 -5.50 15.01
N ARG A 299 7.18 -4.22 14.86
CA ARG A 299 8.06 -3.21 14.27
C ARG A 299 9.39 -3.13 15.02
N LYS A 300 9.33 -2.99 16.34
CA LYS A 300 10.52 -2.93 17.19
C LYS A 300 11.37 -4.19 17.04
N CYS A 301 10.76 -5.36 17.14
CA CYS A 301 11.43 -6.64 17.00
C CYS A 301 12.17 -6.76 15.65
N LEU A 302 11.48 -6.43 14.54
CA LEU A 302 12.05 -6.54 13.21
C LEU A 302 13.19 -5.55 12.99
N ILE A 303 12.98 -4.26 13.30
CA ILE A 303 13.97 -3.20 12.99
C ILE A 303 15.23 -3.37 13.85
N ASP A 304 15.06 -3.64 15.15
CA ASP A 304 16.20 -3.91 16.03
C ASP A 304 16.97 -5.16 15.58
N GLY A 305 16.26 -6.20 15.11
CA GLY A 305 16.86 -7.42 14.61
C GLY A 305 17.60 -7.22 13.30
N LEU A 306 17.02 -6.53 12.32
CA LEU A 306 17.65 -6.23 11.04
C LEU A 306 18.95 -5.43 11.22
N ASN A 307 18.93 -4.36 12.01
CA ASN A 307 20.09 -3.49 12.20
C ASN A 307 21.18 -4.08 13.08
N ARG A 308 20.97 -5.30 13.66
CA ARG A 308 22.03 -6.09 14.32
C ARG A 308 22.76 -7.02 13.37
N ILE A 309 22.19 -7.29 12.19
CA ILE A 309 22.84 -8.14 11.20
C ILE A 309 23.94 -7.32 10.49
N PRO A 310 25.21 -7.77 10.50
CA PRO A 310 26.30 -7.03 9.86
C PRO A 310 26.02 -6.71 8.38
N GLY A 311 26.18 -5.44 8.01
CA GLY A 311 25.96 -4.93 6.65
C GLY A 311 24.48 -4.69 6.27
N VAL A 312 23.53 -4.96 7.17
CA VAL A 312 22.12 -4.65 6.94
C VAL A 312 21.78 -3.29 7.54
N TYR A 313 21.06 -2.47 6.77
CA TYR A 313 20.52 -1.19 7.24
C TYR A 313 19.05 -1.07 6.91
N SER A 314 18.25 -0.69 7.89
CA SER A 314 16.83 -0.39 7.75
C SER A 314 16.50 0.87 8.53
N PRO A 315 15.93 1.92 7.88
CA PRO A 315 15.38 3.07 8.61
C PRO A 315 14.24 2.62 9.53
N ILE A 316 13.97 3.40 10.55
CA ILE A 316 12.84 3.13 11.46
C ILE A 316 11.54 3.59 10.77
N PRO A 317 10.61 2.69 10.43
CA PRO A 317 9.32 3.09 9.84
C PRO A 317 8.51 3.92 10.83
N MET A 318 7.94 5.00 10.36
CA MET A 318 7.08 5.88 11.16
C MET A 318 5.60 5.50 11.07
N GLY A 319 5.24 4.71 10.05
CA GLY A 319 3.87 4.22 9.86
C GLY A 319 3.82 2.97 8.99
N ALA A 320 2.61 2.51 8.65
CA ALA A 320 2.30 1.28 7.96
C ALA A 320 2.88 0.05 8.69
N PHE A 321 3.09 -1.06 8.01
CA PHE A 321 3.74 -2.26 8.56
C PHE A 321 4.78 -2.85 7.59
N TYR A 322 5.53 -1.94 6.96
CA TYR A 322 6.63 -2.26 6.04
C TYR A 322 7.90 -1.50 6.40
N THR A 323 8.99 -2.07 5.95
CA THR A 323 10.27 -1.38 5.83
C THR A 323 10.97 -1.78 4.55
N VAL A 324 11.85 -0.92 4.05
CA VAL A 324 12.85 -1.28 3.05
C VAL A 324 14.19 -1.42 3.77
N ALA A 325 14.84 -2.57 3.58
CA ALA A 325 16.15 -2.83 4.14
C ALA A 325 17.19 -2.98 3.03
N LYS A 326 18.35 -2.35 3.20
CA LYS A 326 19.54 -2.54 2.36
C LYS A 326 20.31 -3.75 2.90
N LEU A 327 20.69 -4.65 2.02
CA LEU A 327 21.38 -5.88 2.34
C LEU A 327 22.78 -5.87 1.73
N PRO A 328 23.77 -6.56 2.34
CA PRO A 328 25.13 -6.70 1.80
C PRO A 328 25.18 -7.77 0.69
N VAL A 329 24.44 -7.54 -0.40
CA VAL A 329 24.31 -8.46 -1.54
C VAL A 329 24.52 -7.72 -2.87
N ASP A 330 24.99 -8.44 -3.88
CA ASP A 330 25.16 -7.93 -5.24
C ASP A 330 23.83 -7.56 -5.90
N ASP A 331 22.81 -8.41 -5.68
CA ASP A 331 21.47 -8.26 -6.25
C ASP A 331 20.44 -8.93 -5.33
N ALA A 332 19.51 -8.15 -4.80
CA ALA A 332 18.50 -8.64 -3.88
C ALA A 332 17.49 -9.60 -4.54
N GLU A 333 17.25 -9.51 -5.84
CA GLU A 333 16.39 -10.47 -6.53
C GLU A 333 17.06 -11.83 -6.64
N LYS A 334 18.34 -11.87 -7.01
CA LYS A 334 19.12 -13.10 -7.02
C LYS A 334 19.17 -13.73 -5.62
N PHE A 335 19.42 -12.91 -4.61
CA PHE A 335 19.42 -13.35 -3.21
C PHE A 335 18.07 -13.95 -2.79
N CYS A 336 16.96 -13.27 -3.06
CA CYS A 336 15.63 -13.77 -2.73
C CYS A 336 15.28 -15.07 -3.47
N ARG A 337 15.68 -15.20 -4.74
CA ARG A 337 15.54 -16.45 -5.51
C ARG A 337 16.36 -17.58 -4.90
N TRP A 338 17.63 -17.32 -4.61
CA TRP A 338 18.55 -18.29 -4.00
C TRP A 338 18.04 -18.75 -2.63
N CYS A 339 17.54 -17.86 -1.78
CA CYS A 339 16.93 -18.23 -0.51
C CYS A 339 15.81 -19.28 -0.66
N LEU A 340 15.03 -19.22 -1.74
CA LEU A 340 13.89 -20.12 -1.95
C LEU A 340 14.24 -21.38 -2.73
N SER A 341 15.31 -21.38 -3.54
CA SER A 341 15.67 -22.50 -4.41
C SER A 341 16.80 -23.38 -3.86
N GLU A 342 17.76 -22.77 -3.16
CA GLU A 342 19.06 -23.40 -2.84
C GLU A 342 19.42 -23.38 -1.36
N PHE A 343 18.83 -22.47 -0.57
CA PHE A 343 19.17 -22.27 0.82
C PHE A 343 18.09 -22.79 1.77
N GLU A 344 18.55 -23.43 2.84
CA GLU A 344 17.77 -23.65 4.05
C GLU A 344 18.69 -23.66 5.28
N TYR A 345 18.14 -23.25 6.40
CA TYR A 345 18.76 -23.37 7.72
C TYR A 345 17.77 -24.04 8.68
N GLU A 346 18.14 -25.20 9.20
CA GLU A 346 17.27 -26.03 10.05
C GLU A 346 15.87 -26.29 9.42
N GLY A 347 15.83 -26.60 8.12
CA GLY A 347 14.59 -26.82 7.38
C GLY A 347 13.75 -25.56 7.16
N GLN A 348 14.33 -24.35 7.25
CA GLN A 348 13.63 -23.08 7.19
C GLN A 348 14.29 -22.10 6.21
N THR A 349 13.49 -21.26 5.56
CA THR A 349 13.96 -20.17 4.70
C THR A 349 13.04 -18.95 4.79
N VAL A 350 13.47 -17.83 4.17
CA VAL A 350 12.72 -16.56 4.15
C VAL A 350 12.32 -16.17 2.72
N MET A 351 11.18 -15.54 2.59
CA MET A 351 10.71 -14.92 1.35
C MET A 351 10.48 -13.43 1.57
N MET A 352 11.25 -12.60 0.88
CA MET A 352 11.11 -11.14 0.88
C MET A 352 10.69 -10.65 -0.52
N ALA A 353 10.31 -9.38 -0.64
CA ALA A 353 10.05 -8.77 -1.94
C ALA A 353 11.29 -7.97 -2.39
N PRO A 354 11.95 -8.32 -3.51
CA PRO A 354 13.04 -7.51 -4.06
C PRO A 354 12.57 -6.08 -4.32
N ALA A 355 13.30 -5.08 -3.82
CA ALA A 355 12.83 -3.70 -3.85
C ALA A 355 12.98 -3.04 -5.22
N ALA A 356 13.83 -3.52 -6.11
CA ALA A 356 13.99 -2.97 -7.46
C ALA A 356 12.64 -2.80 -8.21
N GLY A 357 11.69 -3.70 -7.99
CA GLY A 357 10.35 -3.63 -8.60
C GLY A 357 9.41 -2.56 -8.01
N PHE A 358 9.83 -1.80 -7.01
CA PHE A 358 9.12 -0.64 -6.47
C PHE A 358 9.70 0.70 -6.97
N TYR A 359 10.74 0.63 -7.78
CA TYR A 359 11.39 1.76 -8.44
C TYR A 359 11.18 1.69 -9.94
N THR A 360 11.16 2.85 -10.61
CA THR A 360 11.22 2.96 -12.07
C THR A 360 12.60 3.41 -12.53
N THR A 361 13.37 4.05 -11.64
CA THR A 361 14.75 4.46 -11.93
C THR A 361 15.64 3.23 -12.08
N PRO A 362 16.31 3.06 -13.25
CA PRO A 362 17.16 1.90 -13.48
C PRO A 362 18.28 1.77 -12.44
N GLY A 363 18.45 0.56 -11.89
CA GLY A 363 19.47 0.25 -10.89
C GLY A 363 19.13 0.68 -9.46
N ALA A 364 18.05 1.42 -9.25
CA ALA A 364 17.62 1.78 -7.89
C ALA A 364 17.09 0.54 -7.16
N GLY A 365 17.39 0.46 -5.86
CA GLY A 365 16.92 -0.63 -5.00
C GLY A 365 17.49 -2.02 -5.29
N ILE A 366 18.57 -2.13 -6.10
CA ILE A 366 19.12 -3.43 -6.52
C ILE A 366 19.56 -4.32 -5.37
N ASN A 367 20.05 -3.74 -4.29
CA ASN A 367 20.47 -4.44 -3.07
C ASN A 367 19.50 -4.25 -1.90
N GLN A 368 18.25 -3.88 -2.20
CA GLN A 368 17.22 -3.62 -1.19
C GLN A 368 16.09 -4.63 -1.29
N VAL A 369 15.45 -4.89 -0.16
CA VAL A 369 14.24 -5.72 -0.04
C VAL A 369 13.17 -4.97 0.73
N ARG A 370 11.89 -5.13 0.33
CA ARG A 370 10.78 -4.76 1.19
C ARG A 370 10.42 -5.92 2.09
N ILE A 371 10.26 -5.64 3.38
CA ILE A 371 9.85 -6.56 4.43
C ILE A 371 8.55 -6.06 5.05
N ALA A 372 7.56 -6.94 5.18
CA ALA A 372 6.35 -6.71 5.94
C ALA A 372 6.47 -7.39 7.31
N TYR A 373 6.18 -6.65 8.40
CA TYR A 373 6.22 -7.20 9.75
C TYR A 373 4.84 -7.64 10.23
N VAL A 374 4.17 -8.45 9.39
CA VAL A 374 2.82 -8.97 9.66
C VAL A 374 2.81 -10.32 10.38
N LEU A 375 3.96 -11.01 10.48
CA LEU A 375 4.06 -12.27 11.22
C LEU A 375 4.13 -12.02 12.72
N LYS A 376 3.74 -13.03 13.51
CA LYS A 376 3.90 -13.01 14.97
C LYS A 376 5.36 -12.79 15.36
N LYS A 377 5.59 -12.16 16.52
CA LYS A 377 6.93 -11.79 17.01
C LYS A 377 7.87 -12.98 17.07
N GLU A 378 7.42 -14.16 17.50
CA GLU A 378 8.22 -15.37 17.58
C GLU A 378 8.69 -15.85 16.20
N ASP A 379 7.83 -15.75 15.18
CA ASP A 379 8.18 -16.10 13.80
C ASP A 379 9.09 -15.04 13.17
N LEU A 380 8.92 -13.76 13.50
CA LEU A 380 9.85 -12.69 13.08
C LEU A 380 11.26 -12.92 13.64
N MET A 381 11.37 -13.29 14.93
CA MET A 381 12.68 -13.60 15.56
C MET A 381 13.37 -14.76 14.85
N LYS A 382 12.64 -15.84 14.53
CA LYS A 382 13.18 -16.98 13.78
C LYS A 382 13.58 -16.59 12.35
N ALA A 383 12.71 -15.83 11.67
CA ALA A 383 13.00 -15.33 10.32
C ALA A 383 14.27 -14.48 10.26
N LEU A 384 14.53 -13.65 11.29
CA LEU A 384 15.76 -12.86 11.41
C LEU A 384 17.02 -13.73 11.53
N VAL A 385 16.95 -14.80 12.33
CA VAL A 385 18.07 -15.76 12.43
C VAL A 385 18.32 -16.43 11.08
N VAL A 386 17.26 -16.91 10.43
CA VAL A 386 17.35 -17.53 9.10
C VAL A 386 17.90 -16.56 8.07
N LEU A 387 17.46 -15.29 8.07
CA LEU A 387 17.97 -14.24 7.19
C LEU A 387 19.47 -13.98 7.42
N GLN A 388 19.90 -13.89 8.67
CA GLN A 388 21.32 -13.72 8.99
C GLN A 388 22.16 -14.89 8.44
N LYS A 389 21.71 -16.14 8.64
CA LYS A 389 22.38 -17.32 8.11
C LYS A 389 22.39 -17.37 6.58
N ALA A 390 21.30 -16.91 5.95
CA ALA A 390 21.25 -16.79 4.50
C ALA A 390 22.28 -15.78 3.99
N LEU A 391 22.40 -14.61 4.61
CA LEU A 391 23.38 -13.60 4.25
C LEU A 391 24.83 -14.04 4.47
N GLU A 392 25.09 -14.84 5.53
CA GLU A 392 26.41 -15.43 5.80
C GLU A 392 26.81 -16.45 4.72
N ALA A 393 25.84 -17.20 4.17
CA ALA A 393 26.08 -18.28 3.22
C ALA A 393 25.95 -17.86 1.74
N TYR A 394 25.38 -16.69 1.46
CA TYR A 394 25.09 -16.27 0.08
C TYR A 394 26.36 -16.03 -0.73
N PRO A 395 26.53 -16.68 -1.92
CA PRO A 395 27.74 -16.53 -2.73
C PRO A 395 27.96 -15.11 -3.28
N GLY A 396 26.88 -14.34 -3.47
CA GLY A 396 26.93 -12.96 -3.95
C GLY A 396 26.96 -11.91 -2.82
N ARG A 397 27.36 -12.29 -1.61
CA ARG A 397 27.58 -11.34 -0.52
C ARG A 397 28.72 -10.38 -0.88
N VAL A 398 28.45 -9.08 -0.67
CA VAL A 398 29.47 -8.04 -0.84
C VAL A 398 30.00 -7.64 0.52
N SER A 399 31.34 -7.42 0.61
CA SER A 399 31.96 -6.79 1.77
C SER A 399 31.62 -5.30 1.77
N GLU A 400 31.42 -4.72 2.96
CA GLU A 400 31.29 -3.27 3.15
C GLU A 400 32.48 -2.51 2.59
#